data_53e96d484c1307cfc2f94d6816ba1b60
#
_entry.id   53e96d484c1307cfc2f94d6816ba1b60
#
_cell.length_a   1.000
_cell.length_b   1.000
_cell.length_c   1.000
_cell.angle_alpha   90.00
_cell.angle_beta   90.00
_cell.angle_gamma   90.00
#
_symmetry.space_group_name_H-M   'P 1'
#
loop_
_entity.id
_entity.type
_entity.pdbx_description
1 polymer ?
#
loop_
_entity_poly.entity_id
_entity_poly.type
_entity_poly.pdbx_seq_one_letter_code
_entity_poly.pdbx_strand_id
1 'polypeptide(L)'
;MSPDAASPSIPLPQPEEIPDREKEDAMGAYLMMFASLAIGLPIPLVNLIASVIYFFVNRKNGTFVAFHALQALLTHVPVVLLNAGVVGWLVGILVVPPHDSFSPAFFWYLFFVVLVNLAYIVWSIVALVHARKGRFFYMPLVGRMCFARYYGPNARNRRMTRTWENRPPEGF
;
A
#
# COMPACT_ATOMS: atom_id res chain seq x y z
N MET A 1 -33.37 27.04 -11.69
CA MET A 1 -31.95 26.62 -11.58
C MET A 1 -31.95 25.28 -10.88
N SER A 2 -31.88 24.18 -11.63
CA SER A 2 -31.91 22.82 -11.06
C SER A 2 -30.57 22.49 -10.41
N PRO A 3 -30.56 22.09 -9.12
CA PRO A 3 -29.31 21.76 -8.39
C PRO A 3 -28.76 20.36 -8.65
N ASP A 4 -29.24 19.63 -9.64
CA ASP A 4 -28.89 18.23 -9.88
C ASP A 4 -28.07 17.99 -11.15
N ALA A 5 -27.04 18.80 -11.39
CA ALA A 5 -25.95 18.35 -12.24
C ALA A 5 -25.03 17.46 -11.40
N ALA A 6 -25.51 16.26 -11.04
CA ALA A 6 -24.67 15.24 -10.43
C ALA A 6 -23.47 14.97 -11.35
N SER A 7 -22.28 15.32 -10.86
CA SER A 7 -21.04 15.01 -11.57
C SER A 7 -21.06 13.53 -11.98
N PRO A 8 -20.65 13.17 -13.22
CA PRO A 8 -20.75 11.80 -13.70
C PRO A 8 -19.99 10.88 -12.75
N SER A 9 -20.72 9.98 -12.08
CA SER A 9 -20.12 8.96 -11.25
C SER A 9 -19.34 8.01 -12.14
N ILE A 10 -18.03 7.90 -11.95
CA ILE A 10 -17.20 6.94 -12.65
C ILE A 10 -17.51 5.56 -12.05
N PRO A 11 -18.08 4.60 -12.81
CA PRO A 11 -18.32 3.26 -12.30
C PRO A 11 -16.97 2.61 -11.99
N LEU A 12 -16.89 1.90 -10.84
CA LEU A 12 -15.71 1.10 -10.52
C LEU A 12 -15.63 -0.09 -11.48
N PRO A 13 -14.45 -0.34 -12.08
CA PRO A 13 -14.27 -1.50 -12.94
C PRO A 13 -14.46 -2.78 -12.12
N GLN A 14 -15.21 -3.73 -12.70
CA GLN A 14 -15.42 -5.04 -12.09
C GLN A 14 -14.29 -6.00 -12.48
N PRO A 15 -14.05 -7.09 -11.74
CA PRO A 15 -12.91 -7.98 -11.98
C PRO A 15 -12.81 -8.50 -13.43
N GLU A 16 -13.94 -8.70 -14.10
CA GLU A 16 -14.00 -9.18 -15.48
C GLU A 16 -13.63 -8.09 -16.51
N GLU A 17 -13.80 -6.82 -16.13
CA GLU A 17 -13.53 -5.67 -17.00
C GLU A 17 -12.06 -5.25 -16.97
N ILE A 18 -11.29 -5.72 -15.96
CA ILE A 18 -9.88 -5.38 -15.79
C ILE A 18 -9.02 -6.36 -16.57
N PRO A 19 -8.20 -5.89 -17.54
CA PRO A 19 -7.29 -6.74 -18.30
C PRO A 19 -6.32 -7.52 -17.37
N ASP A 20 -5.98 -8.74 -17.72
CA ASP A 20 -5.07 -9.57 -16.91
C ASP A 20 -3.70 -8.93 -16.70
N ARG A 21 -3.19 -8.20 -17.70
CA ARG A 21 -1.97 -7.42 -17.57
C ARG A 21 -2.05 -6.35 -16.46
N GLU A 22 -3.17 -5.63 -16.36
CA GLU A 22 -3.37 -4.66 -15.29
C GLU A 22 -3.44 -5.33 -13.91
N LYS A 23 -4.04 -6.52 -13.82
CA LYS A 23 -4.06 -7.33 -12.59
C LYS A 23 -2.65 -7.75 -12.18
N GLU A 24 -1.81 -8.15 -13.15
CA GLU A 24 -0.41 -8.51 -12.92
C GLU A 24 0.43 -7.31 -12.49
N ASP A 25 0.28 -6.18 -13.17
CA ASP A 25 0.96 -4.93 -12.82
C ASP A 25 0.52 -4.44 -11.41
N ALA A 26 -0.76 -4.53 -11.08
CA ALA A 26 -1.25 -4.17 -9.75
C ALA A 26 -0.73 -5.11 -8.65
N MET A 27 -0.66 -6.42 -8.93
CA MET A 27 -0.05 -7.42 -8.04
C MET A 27 1.44 -7.14 -7.85
N GLY A 28 2.16 -6.82 -8.94
CA GLY A 28 3.59 -6.52 -8.93
C GLY A 28 3.96 -5.39 -7.97
N ALA A 29 3.07 -4.40 -7.78
CA ALA A 29 3.31 -3.31 -6.85
C ALA A 29 3.51 -3.79 -5.40
N TYR A 30 2.79 -4.82 -4.98
CA TYR A 30 2.95 -5.40 -3.64
C TYR A 30 4.14 -6.34 -3.55
N LEU A 31 4.59 -6.93 -4.67
CA LEU A 31 5.80 -7.74 -4.70
C LEU A 31 7.08 -6.92 -4.44
N MET A 32 7.04 -5.61 -4.69
CA MET A 32 8.19 -4.72 -4.44
C MET A 32 8.61 -4.68 -2.96
N MET A 33 7.73 -5.06 -2.04
CA MET A 33 8.10 -5.22 -0.62
C MET A 33 9.16 -6.33 -0.40
N PHE A 34 9.29 -7.25 -1.33
CA PHE A 34 10.24 -8.35 -1.28
C PHE A 34 11.48 -8.13 -2.17
N ALA A 35 11.61 -6.95 -2.82
CA ALA A 35 12.68 -6.68 -3.78
C ALA A 35 14.08 -6.86 -3.18
N SER A 36 14.27 -6.44 -1.92
CA SER A 36 15.56 -6.59 -1.23
C SER A 36 15.92 -8.06 -0.97
N LEU A 37 14.93 -8.92 -0.75
CA LEU A 37 15.16 -10.35 -0.59
C LEU A 37 15.61 -10.99 -1.91
N ALA A 38 15.06 -10.54 -3.04
CA ALA A 38 15.42 -11.04 -4.36
C ALA A 38 16.87 -10.75 -4.72
N ILE A 39 17.48 -9.69 -4.19
CA ILE A 39 18.90 -9.36 -4.38
C ILE A 39 19.79 -9.84 -3.22
N GLY A 40 19.26 -10.60 -2.27
CA GLY A 40 20.00 -11.15 -1.12
C GLY A 40 20.42 -10.11 -0.07
N LEU A 41 19.89 -8.89 -0.12
CA LEU A 41 20.20 -7.81 0.82
C LEU A 41 18.93 -7.33 1.52
N PRO A 42 18.67 -7.71 2.77
CA PRO A 42 17.45 -7.35 3.50
C PRO A 42 17.47 -5.87 3.96
N ILE A 43 17.64 -4.95 3.03
CA ILE A 43 17.69 -3.51 3.30
C ILE A 43 16.33 -2.89 2.99
N PRO A 44 15.56 -2.41 3.98
CA PRO A 44 14.23 -1.83 3.78
C PRO A 44 14.18 -0.67 2.78
N LEU A 45 15.26 0.13 2.71
CA LEU A 45 15.37 1.24 1.77
C LEU A 45 15.34 0.78 0.31
N VAL A 46 15.89 -0.39 -0.01
CA VAL A 46 15.87 -0.98 -1.36
C VAL A 46 14.42 -1.27 -1.78
N ASN A 47 13.60 -1.81 -0.88
CA ASN A 47 12.18 -2.06 -1.13
C ASN A 47 11.41 -0.75 -1.40
N LEU A 48 11.73 0.31 -0.65
CA LEU A 48 11.11 1.62 -0.88
C LEU A 48 11.49 2.19 -2.25
N ILE A 49 12.77 2.15 -2.61
CA ILE A 49 13.25 2.60 -3.93
C ILE A 49 12.56 1.80 -5.05
N ALA A 50 12.50 0.47 -4.91
CA ALA A 50 11.81 -0.39 -5.86
C ALA A 50 10.32 -0.02 -5.99
N SER A 51 9.64 0.23 -4.89
CA SER A 51 8.22 0.64 -4.88
C SER A 51 8.01 2.01 -5.53
N VAL A 52 8.93 2.96 -5.31
CA VAL A 52 8.89 4.29 -5.95
C VAL A 52 9.06 4.15 -7.47
N ILE A 53 10.10 3.44 -7.90
CA ILE A 53 10.35 3.21 -9.33
C ILE A 53 9.15 2.51 -9.96
N TYR A 54 8.66 1.45 -9.32
CA TYR A 54 7.51 0.69 -9.80
C TYR A 54 6.28 1.56 -9.99
N PHE A 55 5.97 2.42 -9.02
CA PHE A 55 4.86 3.36 -9.10
C PHE A 55 5.01 4.29 -10.32
N PHE A 56 6.17 4.94 -10.48
CA PHE A 56 6.36 5.89 -11.60
C PHE A 56 6.32 5.23 -12.97
N VAL A 57 6.83 4.01 -13.10
CA VAL A 57 6.81 3.24 -14.35
C VAL A 57 5.39 2.81 -14.70
N ASN A 58 4.65 2.24 -13.72
CA ASN A 58 3.40 1.54 -14.01
C ASN A 58 2.13 2.38 -13.81
N ARG A 59 2.20 3.57 -13.17
CA ARG A 59 1.01 4.41 -12.90
C ARG A 59 0.21 4.83 -14.13
N LYS A 60 0.78 4.70 -15.32
CA LYS A 60 0.12 5.03 -16.60
C LYS A 60 -0.54 3.82 -17.26
N ASN A 61 -0.33 2.62 -16.76
CA ASN A 61 -0.83 1.38 -17.33
C ASN A 61 -2.34 1.13 -17.04
N GLY A 62 -2.96 1.98 -16.23
CA GLY A 62 -4.38 1.93 -15.90
C GLY A 62 -4.64 2.53 -14.52
N THR A 63 -5.89 2.99 -14.30
CA THR A 63 -6.29 3.59 -13.02
C THR A 63 -6.26 2.57 -11.89
N PHE A 64 -6.59 1.31 -12.20
CA PHE A 64 -6.53 0.20 -11.25
C PHE A 64 -5.09 -0.06 -10.79
N VAL A 65 -4.14 -0.12 -11.72
CA VAL A 65 -2.70 -0.26 -11.42
C VAL A 65 -2.20 0.90 -10.59
N ALA A 66 -2.52 2.14 -10.99
CA ALA A 66 -2.08 3.34 -10.30
C ALA A 66 -2.59 3.41 -8.85
N PHE A 67 -3.85 2.99 -8.61
CA PHE A 67 -4.41 2.89 -7.27
C PHE A 67 -3.62 1.93 -6.38
N HIS A 68 -3.40 0.69 -6.85
CA HIS A 68 -2.68 -0.33 -6.09
C HIS A 68 -1.20 0.03 -5.89
N ALA A 69 -0.54 0.59 -6.90
CA ALA A 69 0.86 0.99 -6.81
C ALA A 69 1.07 2.16 -5.83
N LEU A 70 0.17 3.16 -5.83
CA LEU A 70 0.21 4.24 -4.85
C LEU A 70 -0.05 3.73 -3.44
N GLN A 71 -1.03 2.84 -3.28
CA GLN A 71 -1.37 2.27 -1.98
C GLN A 71 -0.20 1.46 -1.40
N ALA A 72 0.43 0.60 -2.21
CA ALA A 72 1.62 -0.16 -1.81
C ALA A 72 2.75 0.77 -1.38
N LEU A 73 3.05 1.81 -2.17
CA LEU A 73 4.08 2.79 -1.86
C LEU A 73 3.81 3.53 -0.54
N LEU A 74 2.60 4.10 -0.39
CA LEU A 74 2.26 4.89 0.81
C LEU A 74 2.22 4.04 2.08
N THR A 75 1.84 2.76 1.98
CA THR A 75 1.89 1.84 3.12
C THR A 75 3.33 1.48 3.49
N HIS A 76 4.23 1.45 2.51
CA HIS A 76 5.63 1.09 2.74
C HIS A 76 6.43 2.18 3.47
N VAL A 77 6.14 3.47 3.20
CA VAL A 77 6.86 4.61 3.79
C VAL A 77 6.92 4.55 5.32
N PRO A 78 5.81 4.47 6.08
CA PRO A 78 5.87 4.43 7.54
C PRO A 78 6.62 3.20 8.06
N VAL A 79 6.54 2.07 7.38
CA VAL A 79 7.26 0.84 7.77
C VAL A 79 8.77 1.06 7.66
N VAL A 80 9.24 1.68 6.57
CA VAL A 80 10.67 2.01 6.40
C VAL A 80 11.15 2.98 7.48
N LEU A 81 10.35 4.00 7.80
CA LEU A 81 10.70 4.98 8.85
C LEU A 81 10.82 4.32 10.23
N LEU A 82 9.91 3.41 10.58
CA LEU A 82 9.99 2.65 11.84
C LEU A 82 11.23 1.75 11.88
N ASN A 83 11.53 1.06 10.79
CA ASN A 83 12.74 0.23 10.72
C ASN A 83 14.02 1.08 10.76
N ALA A 84 14.05 2.25 10.13
CA ALA A 84 15.17 3.19 10.23
C ALA A 84 15.38 3.68 11.66
N GLY A 85 14.30 3.86 12.42
CA GLY A 85 14.38 4.18 13.86
C GLY A 85 15.07 3.07 14.67
N VAL A 86 14.78 1.80 14.40
CA VAL A 86 15.47 0.66 15.04
C VAL A 86 16.98 0.70 14.73
N VAL A 87 17.32 0.85 13.44
CA VAL A 87 18.72 0.91 12.99
C VAL A 87 19.44 2.10 13.62
N GLY A 88 18.83 3.29 13.58
CA GLY A 88 19.42 4.49 14.17
C GLY A 88 19.67 4.36 15.68
N TRP A 89 18.70 3.77 16.41
CA TRP A 89 18.86 3.53 17.84
C TRP A 89 19.97 2.50 18.12
N LEU A 90 20.02 1.42 17.35
CA LEU A 90 21.06 0.40 17.44
C LEU A 90 22.46 0.99 17.18
N VAL A 91 22.60 1.82 16.15
CA VAL A 91 23.86 2.55 15.86
C VAL A 91 24.22 3.45 17.03
N GLY A 92 23.27 4.17 17.63
CA GLY A 92 23.49 5.00 18.80
C GLY A 92 24.06 4.20 19.98
N ILE A 93 23.50 3.03 20.28
CA ILE A 93 23.98 2.15 21.37
C ILE A 93 25.40 1.62 21.10
N LEU A 94 25.70 1.24 19.84
CA LEU A 94 26.95 0.53 19.52
C LEU A 94 28.12 1.45 19.19
N VAL A 95 27.85 2.67 18.71
CA VAL A 95 28.89 3.54 18.13
C VAL A 95 29.13 4.81 18.98
N VAL A 96 28.09 5.33 19.64
CA VAL A 96 28.20 6.62 20.37
C VAL A 96 28.58 6.38 21.84
N PRO A 97 29.74 6.86 22.32
CA PRO A 97 30.10 6.78 23.74
C PRO A 97 29.26 7.77 24.61
N PRO A 98 29.01 7.47 25.89
CA PRO A 98 29.26 6.17 26.55
C PRO A 98 28.38 5.09 25.94
N HIS A 99 28.93 3.88 25.74
CA HIS A 99 28.16 2.78 25.19
C HIS A 99 27.05 2.39 26.17
N ASP A 100 25.84 2.83 25.85
CA ASP A 100 24.68 2.52 26.66
C ASP A 100 24.29 1.05 26.51
N SER A 101 23.80 0.49 27.58
CA SER A 101 23.18 -0.84 27.52
C SER A 101 21.80 -0.77 26.87
N PHE A 102 21.37 -1.87 26.30
CA PHE A 102 20.01 -1.99 25.76
C PHE A 102 18.96 -1.67 26.83
N SER A 103 18.23 -0.60 26.64
CA SER A 103 17.18 -0.17 27.56
C SER A 103 15.90 -0.97 27.36
N PRO A 104 15.02 -1.14 28.38
CA PRO A 104 13.69 -1.70 28.19
C PRO A 104 12.87 -0.99 27.11
N ALA A 105 13.05 0.32 26.96
CA ALA A 105 12.38 1.11 25.94
C ALA A 105 12.76 0.67 24.51
N PHE A 106 14.03 0.33 24.28
CA PHE A 106 14.47 -0.22 22.99
C PHE A 106 13.74 -1.53 22.66
N PHE A 107 13.63 -2.43 23.63
CA PHE A 107 12.96 -3.71 23.41
C PHE A 107 11.45 -3.55 23.14
N TRP A 108 10.78 -2.62 23.83
CA TRP A 108 9.37 -2.31 23.56
C TRP A 108 9.18 -1.70 22.18
N TYR A 109 10.07 -0.80 21.76
CA TYR A 109 10.04 -0.24 20.42
C TYR A 109 10.29 -1.31 19.36
N LEU A 110 11.30 -2.14 19.56
CA LEU A 110 11.60 -3.27 18.66
C LEU A 110 10.41 -4.23 18.54
N PHE A 111 9.80 -4.60 19.66
CA PHE A 111 8.61 -5.45 19.68
C PHE A 111 7.46 -4.82 18.88
N PHE A 112 7.19 -3.54 19.09
CA PHE A 112 6.17 -2.80 18.32
C PHE A 112 6.48 -2.82 16.81
N VAL A 113 7.72 -2.55 16.42
CA VAL A 113 8.15 -2.55 15.01
C VAL A 113 8.01 -3.95 14.40
N VAL A 114 8.34 -5.01 15.12
CA VAL A 114 8.13 -6.40 14.67
C VAL A 114 6.64 -6.66 14.40
N LEU A 115 5.74 -6.27 15.31
CA LEU A 115 4.30 -6.43 15.11
C LEU A 115 3.80 -5.66 13.88
N VAL A 116 4.26 -4.43 13.68
CA VAL A 116 3.90 -3.62 12.51
C VAL A 116 4.39 -4.27 11.22
N ASN A 117 5.62 -4.80 11.20
CA ASN A 117 6.14 -5.53 10.03
C ASN A 117 5.33 -6.79 9.72
N LEU A 118 4.96 -7.57 10.74
CA LEU A 118 4.11 -8.76 10.55
C LEU A 118 2.74 -8.39 9.98
N ALA A 119 2.09 -7.37 10.53
CA ALA A 119 0.81 -6.86 10.02
C ALA A 119 0.95 -6.35 8.58
N TYR A 120 2.03 -5.62 8.28
CA TYR A 120 2.33 -5.14 6.93
C TYR A 120 2.48 -6.29 5.92
N ILE A 121 3.21 -7.35 6.27
CA ILE A 121 3.37 -8.54 5.43
C ILE A 121 2.01 -9.19 5.15
N VAL A 122 1.21 -9.43 6.18
CA VAL A 122 -0.11 -10.06 6.04
C VAL A 122 -1.01 -9.22 5.13
N TRP A 123 -1.14 -7.92 5.40
CA TRP A 123 -1.98 -7.04 4.58
C TRP A 123 -1.48 -6.93 3.14
N SER A 124 -0.17 -6.91 2.92
CA SER A 124 0.40 -6.85 1.57
C SER A 124 0.13 -8.13 0.78
N ILE A 125 0.19 -9.29 1.42
CA ILE A 125 -0.17 -10.57 0.77
C ILE A 125 -1.66 -10.59 0.44
N VAL A 126 -2.53 -10.15 1.35
CA VAL A 126 -3.97 -10.07 1.11
C VAL A 126 -4.27 -9.12 -0.05
N ALA A 127 -3.65 -7.94 -0.06
CA ALA A 127 -3.80 -6.96 -1.12
C ALA A 127 -3.29 -7.48 -2.49
N LEU A 128 -2.16 -8.19 -2.49
CA LEU A 128 -1.60 -8.87 -3.66
C LEU A 128 -2.60 -9.85 -4.28
N VAL A 129 -3.19 -10.71 -3.45
CA VAL A 129 -4.17 -11.70 -3.91
C VAL A 129 -5.42 -11.01 -4.46
N HIS A 130 -5.90 -9.94 -3.82
CA HIS A 130 -7.03 -9.16 -4.33
C HIS A 130 -6.71 -8.50 -5.66
N ALA A 131 -5.56 -7.83 -5.77
CA ALA A 131 -5.11 -7.21 -7.02
C ALA A 131 -5.02 -8.21 -8.16
N ARG A 132 -4.46 -9.41 -7.93
CA ARG A 132 -4.41 -10.49 -8.93
C ARG A 132 -5.79 -10.96 -9.39
N LYS A 133 -6.80 -10.87 -8.52
CA LYS A 133 -8.19 -11.20 -8.85
C LYS A 133 -8.98 -10.03 -9.46
N GLY A 134 -8.35 -8.89 -9.71
CA GLY A 134 -9.03 -7.68 -10.19
C GLY A 134 -9.92 -7.02 -9.14
N ARG A 135 -9.67 -7.26 -7.87
CA ARG A 135 -10.47 -6.73 -6.75
C ARG A 135 -9.77 -5.60 -6.03
N PHE A 136 -10.52 -4.60 -5.60
CA PHE A 136 -10.01 -3.56 -4.72
C PHE A 136 -9.85 -4.12 -3.30
N PHE A 137 -8.71 -3.81 -2.72
CA PHE A 137 -8.45 -4.00 -1.30
C PHE A 137 -8.02 -2.66 -0.71
N TYR A 138 -8.69 -2.22 0.33
CA TYR A 138 -8.41 -0.92 0.94
C TYR A 138 -7.54 -1.11 2.17
N MET A 139 -6.26 -0.77 2.04
CA MET A 139 -5.33 -0.80 3.17
C MET A 139 -5.78 0.19 4.24
N PRO A 140 -5.70 -0.18 5.53
CA PRO A 140 -5.95 0.75 6.63
C PRO A 140 -5.17 2.05 6.44
N LEU A 141 -5.75 3.19 6.78
CA LEU A 141 -5.22 4.55 6.70
C LEU A 141 -5.05 5.09 5.27
N VAL A 142 -4.44 4.34 4.35
CA VAL A 142 -4.07 4.87 3.02
C VAL A 142 -5.07 4.51 1.91
N GLY A 143 -5.86 3.44 2.05
CA GLY A 143 -6.76 2.96 1.01
C GLY A 143 -7.79 4.00 0.57
N ARG A 144 -8.39 4.71 1.54
CA ARG A 144 -9.36 5.79 1.25
C ARG A 144 -8.70 6.97 0.51
N MET A 145 -7.48 7.35 0.90
CA MET A 145 -6.73 8.43 0.23
C MET A 145 -6.42 8.07 -1.23
N CYS A 146 -5.96 6.83 -1.46
CA CYS A 146 -5.68 6.34 -2.80
C CYS A 146 -6.95 6.27 -3.65
N PHE A 147 -8.05 5.82 -3.06
CA PHE A 147 -9.34 5.79 -3.72
C PHE A 147 -9.81 7.19 -4.12
N ALA A 148 -9.81 8.14 -3.18
CA ALA A 148 -10.16 9.53 -3.44
C ALA A 148 -9.29 10.16 -4.54
N ARG A 149 -8.00 9.81 -4.60
CA ARG A 149 -7.05 10.33 -5.60
C ARG A 149 -7.36 9.88 -7.03
N TYR A 150 -7.80 8.64 -7.21
CA TYR A 150 -7.96 8.05 -8.56
C TYR A 150 -9.40 7.92 -9.00
N TYR A 151 -10.33 7.73 -8.08
CA TYR A 151 -11.76 7.53 -8.37
C TYR A 151 -12.62 8.71 -7.90
N GLY A 152 -12.08 9.59 -7.07
CA GLY A 152 -12.72 10.81 -6.56
C GLY A 152 -13.77 10.56 -5.48
N PRO A 153 -14.17 11.64 -4.78
CA PRO A 153 -15.20 11.56 -3.73
C PRO A 153 -16.60 11.30 -4.33
N ASN A 154 -16.78 11.48 -5.64
CA ASN A 154 -18.06 11.33 -6.36
C ASN A 154 -18.21 9.94 -7.03
N ALA A 155 -17.34 8.97 -6.73
CA ALA A 155 -17.54 7.58 -7.12
C ALA A 155 -18.70 6.97 -6.33
N ARG A 156 -19.80 7.73 -6.19
CA ARG A 156 -21.00 7.33 -5.47
C ARG A 156 -21.85 6.40 -6.34
N ASN A 157 -22.10 5.24 -5.81
CA ASN A 157 -23.32 4.44 -5.93
C ASN A 157 -24.20 4.74 -7.16
N ARG A 158 -23.86 4.17 -8.33
CA ARG A 158 -24.95 3.58 -9.10
C ARG A 158 -25.57 2.50 -8.20
N ARG A 159 -26.90 2.47 -8.11
CA ARG A 159 -27.65 1.45 -7.34
C ARG A 159 -27.00 0.09 -7.58
N MET A 160 -26.21 -0.35 -6.61
CA MET A 160 -25.43 -1.58 -6.73
C MET A 160 -26.42 -2.73 -6.74
N THR A 161 -26.51 -3.40 -7.86
CA THR A 161 -27.10 -4.73 -7.87
C THR A 161 -26.20 -5.62 -6.98
N ARG A 162 -26.80 -6.56 -6.29
CA ARG A 162 -26.19 -7.44 -5.26
C ARG A 162 -24.96 -8.24 -5.72
N THR A 163 -24.61 -8.18 -7.01
CA THR A 163 -23.59 -8.99 -7.68
C THR A 163 -22.24 -8.31 -7.90
N TRP A 164 -22.07 -7.03 -7.53
CA TRP A 164 -20.82 -6.33 -7.79
C TRP A 164 -19.79 -6.61 -6.68
N GLU A 165 -18.63 -7.11 -7.09
CA GLU A 165 -17.54 -7.47 -6.19
C GLU A 165 -16.73 -6.24 -5.76
N ASN A 166 -16.44 -5.33 -6.70
CA ASN A 166 -15.72 -4.10 -6.42
C ASN A 166 -16.66 -3.01 -5.94
N ARG A 167 -16.41 -2.50 -4.73
CA ARG A 167 -17.19 -1.45 -4.06
C ARG A 167 -16.28 -0.34 -3.56
N PRO A 168 -16.75 0.92 -3.48
CA PRO A 168 -16.05 1.98 -2.77
C PRO A 168 -15.77 1.60 -1.31
N PRO A 169 -14.73 2.18 -0.68
CA PRO A 169 -14.51 2.00 0.74
C PRO A 169 -15.67 2.61 1.54
N GLU A 170 -15.93 2.08 2.73
CA GLU A 170 -17.00 2.58 3.61
C GLU A 170 -16.87 4.08 3.85
N GLY A 171 -17.99 4.80 3.71
CA GLY A 171 -18.08 6.25 3.89
C GLY A 171 -17.71 7.09 2.67
N PHE A 172 -17.69 6.48 1.46
CA PHE A 172 -17.65 7.16 0.16
C PHE A 172 -18.98 7.01 -0.58
#